data_34134bd1bb12757e39f60fbcf06a9f57
#
_entry.id   34134bd1bb12757e39f60fbcf06a9f57
#
_cell.length_a   1.000
_cell.length_b   1.000
_cell.length_c   1.000
_cell.angle_alpha   90.00
_cell.angle_beta   90.00
_cell.angle_gamma   90.00
#
_symmetry.space_group_name_H-M   'P 1'
#
loop_
_entity.id
_entity.type
_entity.pdbx_description
1 polymer ?
#
loop_
_entity_poly.entity_id
_entity_poly.type
_entity_poly.pdbx_seq_one_letter_code
_entity_poly.pdbx_strand_id
1 'polypeptide(L)'
;ALNNLGANTPLGSVAGRAAALMGPFAQLDGVNECGVSIAVLTLDSKPCDQDTQRPVINTSLAIRLVLDRAATTQEAVDLLSAYDMHAMAGRDYHFFINDAAGDARVVEWDLRDPDRAFNATPVRQVTNFYACYGDEVLPNQKNGELGHGKERAVAIADVLDAHVGAQDETIAWEALRAAAQEPNPEDITSNTQWSVVFDNTEPAAAITLRRHWGTSTPSHCKEPGPSTLRSPDVVYISIRLS
;
A
#
# COMPACT_ATOMS: atom_id res chain seq x y z
N ALA A 1 -6.00 16.68 -7.70
CA ALA A 1 -6.27 18.01 -7.13
C ALA A 1 -5.72 18.15 -5.69
N LEU A 2 -5.83 17.14 -4.82
CA LEU A 2 -5.28 17.19 -3.46
C LEU A 2 -3.74 17.16 -3.42
N ASN A 3 -3.09 16.50 -4.37
CA ASN A 3 -1.63 16.46 -4.47
C ASN A 3 -1.01 17.84 -4.72
N ASN A 4 -1.72 18.77 -5.37
CA ASN A 4 -1.23 20.12 -5.62
C ASN A 4 -1.49 21.09 -4.46
N LEU A 5 -2.40 20.78 -3.54
CA LEU A 5 -2.66 21.63 -2.36
C LEU A 5 -1.60 21.43 -1.27
N GLY A 6 -0.97 20.27 -1.17
CA GLY A 6 -0.01 19.95 -0.11
C GLY A 6 1.43 20.38 -0.39
N ALA A 7 1.91 20.24 -1.63
CA ALA A 7 3.33 20.37 -1.94
C ALA A 7 3.89 21.80 -1.79
N ASN A 8 3.07 22.83 -1.94
CA ASN A 8 3.48 24.24 -1.92
C ASN A 8 2.71 25.10 -0.90
N THR A 9 1.86 24.51 -0.07
CA THR A 9 1.09 25.26 0.91
C THR A 9 1.73 25.15 2.29
N PRO A 10 2.29 26.24 2.86
CA PRO A 10 2.88 26.19 4.18
C PRO A 10 1.89 25.68 5.24
N LEU A 11 2.26 24.67 6.02
CA LEU A 11 1.42 24.10 7.08
C LEU A 11 0.97 25.16 8.12
N GLY A 12 1.74 26.24 8.28
CA GLY A 12 1.39 27.37 9.13
C GLY A 12 0.27 28.27 8.59
N SER A 13 -0.06 28.18 7.30
CA SER A 13 -1.16 28.96 6.71
C SER A 13 -2.54 28.36 7.04
N VAL A 14 -3.59 29.17 6.93
CA VAL A 14 -4.98 28.70 7.12
C VAL A 14 -5.32 27.60 6.10
N ALA A 15 -4.90 27.77 4.84
CA ALA A 15 -5.10 26.78 3.79
C ALA A 15 -4.32 25.49 4.07
N GLY A 16 -3.07 25.57 4.57
CA GLY A 16 -2.26 24.41 4.95
C GLY A 16 -2.86 23.62 6.11
N ARG A 17 -3.38 24.33 7.13
CA ARG A 17 -4.08 23.69 8.25
C ARG A 17 -5.40 23.04 7.81
N ALA A 18 -6.16 23.69 6.95
CA ALA A 18 -7.37 23.10 6.37
C ALA A 18 -7.05 21.84 5.52
N ALA A 19 -5.98 21.90 4.72
CA ALA A 19 -5.51 20.72 3.96
C ALA A 19 -5.06 19.57 4.87
N ALA A 20 -4.41 19.87 6.00
CA ALA A 20 -4.01 18.86 6.98
C ALA A 20 -5.21 18.13 7.62
N LEU A 21 -6.35 18.81 7.80
CA LEU A 21 -7.59 18.20 8.29
C LEU A 21 -8.20 17.19 7.30
N MET A 22 -7.83 17.27 6.02
CA MET A 22 -8.23 16.29 5.00
C MET A 22 -7.34 15.04 4.98
N GLY A 23 -6.20 15.07 5.68
CA GLY A 23 -5.24 13.95 5.72
C GLY A 23 -5.89 12.60 6.03
N PRO A 24 -6.76 12.48 7.06
CA PRO A 24 -7.45 11.23 7.38
C PRO A 24 -8.38 10.69 6.27
N PHE A 25 -8.74 11.51 5.28
CA PHE A 25 -9.60 11.14 4.16
C PHE A 25 -8.85 11.00 2.82
N ALA A 26 -7.54 11.25 2.83
CA ALA A 26 -6.67 11.16 1.66
C ALA A 26 -5.50 10.18 1.92
N GLN A 27 -5.76 9.14 2.68
CA GLN A 27 -4.79 8.13 3.04
C GLN A 27 -4.34 7.32 1.82
N LEU A 28 -3.12 6.83 1.90
CA LEU A 28 -2.51 5.97 0.87
C LEU A 28 -2.13 4.62 1.46
N ASP A 29 -1.92 4.60 2.76
CA ASP A 29 -1.63 3.42 3.56
C ASP A 29 -1.99 3.68 5.02
N GLY A 30 -2.01 2.63 5.82
CA GLY A 30 -2.25 2.70 7.26
C GLY A 30 -2.41 1.33 7.90
N VAL A 31 -2.42 1.32 9.22
CA VAL A 31 -2.75 0.17 10.06
C VAL A 31 -3.76 0.59 11.10
N ASN A 32 -4.72 -0.27 11.43
CA ASN A 32 -5.71 -0.01 12.47
C ASN A 32 -5.38 -0.72 13.80
N GLU A 33 -6.16 -0.46 14.83
CA GLU A 33 -5.98 -1.05 16.17
C GLU A 33 -6.21 -2.56 16.25
N CYS A 34 -6.82 -3.16 15.22
CA CYS A 34 -7.01 -4.60 15.10
C CYS A 34 -5.83 -5.31 14.40
N GLY A 35 -4.86 -4.53 13.91
CA GLY A 35 -3.71 -5.05 13.19
C GLY A 35 -3.98 -5.33 11.71
N VAL A 36 -5.01 -4.72 11.12
CA VAL A 36 -5.19 -4.75 9.67
C VAL A 36 -4.45 -3.58 9.05
N SER A 37 -3.53 -3.86 8.15
CA SER A 37 -2.85 -2.85 7.32
C SER A 37 -3.36 -2.89 5.88
N ILE A 38 -3.39 -1.72 5.25
CA ILE A 38 -3.75 -1.55 3.85
C ILE A 38 -2.84 -0.51 3.21
N ALA A 39 -2.40 -0.79 1.98
CA ALA A 39 -1.67 0.15 1.15
C ALA A 39 -2.23 0.16 -0.27
N VAL A 40 -2.25 1.33 -0.91
CA VAL A 40 -2.66 1.47 -2.31
C VAL A 40 -1.44 1.61 -3.21
N LEU A 41 -1.45 0.87 -4.32
CA LEU A 41 -0.44 0.97 -5.37
C LEU A 41 -1.12 1.34 -6.69
N THR A 42 -0.47 2.24 -7.42
CA THR A 42 -0.97 2.71 -8.73
C THR A 42 -0.68 1.67 -9.80
N LEU A 43 -1.65 1.47 -10.68
CA LEU A 43 -1.52 0.71 -11.92
C LEU A 43 -1.57 1.66 -13.13
N ASP A 44 -0.69 1.44 -14.11
CA ASP A 44 -0.61 2.28 -15.32
C ASP A 44 -1.64 1.82 -16.37
N SER A 45 -2.90 1.82 -15.98
CA SER A 45 -4.00 1.33 -16.83
C SER A 45 -5.22 2.25 -16.74
N LYS A 46 -6.22 1.95 -17.58
CA LYS A 46 -7.51 2.63 -17.55
C LYS A 46 -8.15 2.48 -16.17
N PRO A 47 -8.59 3.59 -15.55
CA PRO A 47 -9.25 3.55 -14.23
C PRO A 47 -10.40 2.55 -14.17
N CYS A 48 -10.50 1.86 -13.05
CA CYS A 48 -11.69 1.08 -12.73
C CYS A 48 -12.89 2.02 -12.55
N ASP A 49 -14.00 1.68 -13.17
CA ASP A 49 -15.26 2.43 -13.13
C ASP A 49 -16.40 1.41 -13.28
N GLN A 50 -16.69 0.67 -12.19
CA GLN A 50 -17.69 -0.38 -12.17
C GLN A 50 -19.12 0.21 -12.14
N ASP A 51 -20.05 -0.47 -12.79
CA ASP A 51 -21.49 -0.19 -12.73
C ASP A 51 -22.27 -1.51 -12.59
N THR A 52 -22.10 -2.18 -11.45
CA THR A 52 -22.78 -3.44 -11.14
C THR A 52 -23.98 -3.25 -10.22
N GLN A 53 -24.45 -2.02 -10.08
CA GLN A 53 -25.59 -1.60 -9.24
C GLN A 53 -25.32 -1.71 -7.73
N ARG A 54 -24.08 -1.82 -7.31
CA ARG A 54 -23.66 -1.70 -5.91
C ARG A 54 -23.45 -0.23 -5.54
N PRO A 55 -23.42 0.10 -4.24
CA PRO A 55 -22.96 1.42 -3.80
C PRO A 55 -21.56 1.72 -4.31
N VAL A 56 -21.31 2.94 -4.77
CA VAL A 56 -20.02 3.36 -5.27
C VAL A 56 -19.07 3.73 -4.13
N ILE A 57 -17.82 3.31 -4.23
CA ILE A 57 -16.73 3.75 -3.37
C ILE A 57 -15.53 4.20 -4.21
N ASN A 58 -14.83 5.23 -3.77
CA ASN A 58 -13.60 5.66 -4.42
C ASN A 58 -12.34 5.15 -3.66
N THR A 59 -11.19 5.22 -4.32
CA THR A 59 -9.91 4.70 -3.83
C THR A 59 -9.58 5.15 -2.39
N SER A 60 -9.72 6.44 -2.08
CA SER A 60 -9.36 6.97 -0.74
C SER A 60 -10.36 6.55 0.34
N LEU A 61 -11.65 6.50 0.01
CA LEU A 61 -12.68 6.06 0.95
C LEU A 61 -12.61 4.55 1.18
N ALA A 62 -12.15 3.76 0.21
CA ALA A 62 -11.94 2.33 0.37
C ALA A 62 -10.90 2.05 1.46
N ILE A 63 -9.77 2.78 1.46
CA ILE A 63 -8.75 2.66 2.52
C ILE A 63 -9.36 3.01 3.88
N ARG A 64 -10.10 4.12 3.96
CA ARG A 64 -10.74 4.56 5.20
C ARG A 64 -11.76 3.54 5.71
N LEU A 65 -12.58 2.98 4.81
CA LEU A 65 -13.56 1.95 5.15
C LEU A 65 -12.91 0.72 5.78
N VAL A 66 -11.82 0.22 5.18
CA VAL A 66 -11.06 -0.93 5.71
C VAL A 66 -10.48 -0.61 7.09
N LEU A 67 -9.80 0.53 7.24
CA LEU A 67 -9.18 0.90 8.50
C LEU A 67 -10.20 1.15 9.63
N ASP A 68 -11.43 1.57 9.31
CA ASP A 68 -12.48 1.83 10.29
C ASP A 68 -13.29 0.59 10.68
N ARG A 69 -13.29 -0.48 9.85
CA ARG A 69 -14.28 -1.53 9.97
C ARG A 69 -13.74 -2.94 9.98
N ALA A 70 -12.58 -3.21 9.38
CA ALA A 70 -12.05 -4.55 9.26
C ALA A 70 -11.19 -4.91 10.49
N ALA A 71 -11.38 -6.11 11.03
CA ALA A 71 -10.52 -6.71 12.03
C ALA A 71 -9.65 -7.84 11.45
N THR A 72 -9.90 -8.25 10.19
CA THR A 72 -9.15 -9.26 9.47
C THR A 72 -9.04 -8.90 7.99
N THR A 73 -8.08 -9.51 7.29
CA THR A 73 -7.97 -9.40 5.82
C THR A 73 -9.22 -9.90 5.13
N GLN A 74 -9.85 -10.98 5.61
CA GLN A 74 -11.08 -11.48 5.02
C GLN A 74 -12.24 -10.48 5.15
N GLU A 75 -12.40 -9.85 6.32
CA GLU A 75 -13.41 -8.80 6.51
C GLU A 75 -13.16 -7.59 5.59
N ALA A 76 -11.90 -7.20 5.39
CA ALA A 76 -11.54 -6.14 4.45
C ALA A 76 -11.93 -6.49 3.00
N VAL A 77 -11.67 -7.72 2.58
CA VAL A 77 -12.07 -8.25 1.26
C VAL A 77 -13.59 -8.24 1.11
N ASP A 78 -14.32 -8.72 2.10
CA ASP A 78 -15.79 -8.76 2.09
C ASP A 78 -16.38 -7.34 2.02
N LEU A 79 -15.83 -6.40 2.79
CA LEU A 79 -16.23 -5.00 2.75
C LEU A 79 -16.04 -4.39 1.37
N LEU A 80 -14.86 -4.55 0.77
CA LEU A 80 -14.54 -3.97 -0.54
C LEU A 80 -15.36 -4.60 -1.67
N SER A 81 -15.64 -5.90 -1.60
CA SER A 81 -16.44 -6.62 -2.60
C SER A 81 -17.91 -6.17 -2.65
N ALA A 82 -18.39 -5.49 -1.61
CA ALA A 82 -19.77 -4.99 -1.53
C ALA A 82 -19.99 -3.67 -2.30
N TYR A 83 -18.94 -3.08 -2.86
CA TYR A 83 -19.01 -1.78 -3.54
C TYR A 83 -18.54 -1.87 -4.99
N ASP A 84 -19.03 -0.96 -5.81
CA ASP A 84 -18.50 -0.65 -7.11
C ASP A 84 -17.33 0.34 -6.97
N MET A 85 -16.16 -0.04 -7.48
CA MET A 85 -14.95 0.79 -7.39
C MET A 85 -14.92 1.83 -8.50
N HIS A 86 -14.80 3.11 -8.11
CA HIS A 86 -14.49 4.21 -9.00
C HIS A 86 -13.09 4.75 -8.67
N ALA A 87 -12.11 4.35 -9.46
CA ALA A 87 -10.74 4.73 -9.27
C ALA A 87 -10.52 6.22 -9.48
N MET A 88 -9.72 6.84 -8.61
CA MET A 88 -9.49 8.29 -8.61
C MET A 88 -8.28 8.71 -9.45
N ALA A 89 -8.19 10.01 -9.73
CA ALA A 89 -7.02 10.64 -10.35
C ALA A 89 -6.64 10.13 -11.74
N GLY A 90 -7.58 9.50 -12.45
CA GLY A 90 -7.37 9.05 -13.83
C GLY A 90 -6.43 7.85 -13.97
N ARG A 91 -6.21 7.10 -12.90
CA ARG A 91 -5.39 5.90 -12.85
C ARG A 91 -6.13 4.77 -12.18
N ASP A 92 -5.73 3.54 -12.47
CA ASP A 92 -6.19 2.38 -11.72
C ASP A 92 -5.32 2.10 -10.51
N TYR A 93 -5.83 1.29 -9.60
CA TYR A 93 -5.18 0.97 -8.33
C TYR A 93 -5.50 -0.44 -7.90
N HIS A 94 -4.61 -1.03 -7.14
CA HIS A 94 -4.92 -2.18 -6.30
C HIS A 94 -4.53 -1.90 -4.84
N PHE A 95 -5.08 -2.71 -3.94
CA PHE A 95 -4.80 -2.63 -2.52
C PHE A 95 -4.05 -3.87 -2.07
N PHE A 96 -3.00 -3.66 -1.30
CA PHE A 96 -2.36 -4.70 -0.55
C PHE A 96 -2.86 -4.65 0.89
N ILE A 97 -3.47 -5.74 1.34
CA ILE A 97 -4.14 -5.84 2.63
C ILE A 97 -3.57 -7.01 3.39
N ASN A 98 -3.45 -6.86 4.71
CA ASN A 98 -2.91 -7.87 5.55
C ASN A 98 -3.28 -7.67 7.02
N ASP A 99 -3.21 -8.76 7.80
CA ASP A 99 -3.57 -8.76 9.21
C ASP A 99 -2.53 -9.45 10.11
N ALA A 100 -2.78 -9.39 11.42
CA ALA A 100 -1.93 -10.00 12.45
C ALA A 100 -1.85 -11.52 12.38
N ALA A 101 -2.74 -12.20 11.65
CA ALA A 101 -2.68 -13.64 11.42
C ALA A 101 -1.80 -14.01 10.22
N GLY A 102 -1.30 -13.02 9.47
CA GLY A 102 -0.48 -13.24 8.28
C GLY A 102 -1.26 -13.51 7.01
N ASP A 103 -2.59 -13.33 7.00
CA ASP A 103 -3.36 -13.38 5.77
C ASP A 103 -3.08 -12.11 4.96
N ALA A 104 -2.45 -12.29 3.80
CA ALA A 104 -1.98 -11.23 2.93
C ALA A 104 -2.56 -11.38 1.54
N ARG A 105 -3.26 -10.35 1.07
CA ARG A 105 -3.91 -10.37 -0.24
C ARG A 105 -3.74 -9.07 -1.00
N VAL A 106 -3.62 -9.19 -2.32
CA VAL A 106 -3.86 -8.07 -3.22
C VAL A 106 -5.33 -8.08 -3.65
N VAL A 107 -6.00 -6.94 -3.52
CA VAL A 107 -7.35 -6.71 -4.01
C VAL A 107 -7.26 -5.83 -5.24
N GLU A 108 -7.78 -6.32 -6.35
CA GLU A 108 -7.74 -5.66 -7.65
C GLU A 108 -8.97 -5.97 -8.50
N TRP A 109 -9.17 -5.20 -9.55
CA TRP A 109 -10.31 -5.31 -10.46
C TRP A 109 -9.80 -5.68 -11.85
N ASP A 110 -10.18 -6.88 -12.33
CA ASP A 110 -9.67 -7.45 -13.57
C ASP A 110 -9.82 -6.49 -14.75
N LEU A 111 -8.69 -6.08 -15.34
CA LEU A 111 -8.66 -5.14 -16.45
C LEU A 111 -9.34 -5.66 -17.71
N ARG A 112 -9.29 -6.98 -17.94
CA ARG A 112 -9.80 -7.65 -19.13
C ARG A 112 -11.24 -8.10 -19.01
N ASP A 113 -11.78 -8.09 -17.80
CA ASP A 113 -13.18 -8.37 -17.56
C ASP A 113 -14.02 -7.12 -17.85
N PRO A 114 -15.12 -7.22 -18.65
CA PRO A 114 -15.98 -6.08 -19.00
C PRO A 114 -16.60 -5.40 -17.77
N ASP A 115 -16.93 -6.17 -16.74
CA ASP A 115 -17.53 -5.70 -15.50
C ASP A 115 -16.48 -5.44 -14.41
N ARG A 116 -15.19 -5.57 -14.78
CA ARG A 116 -14.08 -5.38 -13.86
C ARG A 116 -14.22 -6.30 -12.65
N ALA A 117 -14.24 -7.61 -12.86
CA ALA A 117 -14.41 -8.61 -11.81
C ALA A 117 -13.46 -8.38 -10.65
N PHE A 118 -14.00 -8.42 -9.44
CA PHE A 118 -13.26 -8.28 -8.19
C PHE A 118 -12.40 -9.52 -7.92
N ASN A 119 -11.12 -9.31 -7.65
CA ASN A 119 -10.16 -10.36 -7.30
C ASN A 119 -9.49 -10.05 -5.96
N ALA A 120 -9.30 -11.08 -5.14
CA ALA A 120 -8.54 -11.04 -3.89
C ALA A 120 -7.56 -12.21 -3.88
N THR A 121 -6.34 -11.97 -4.33
CA THR A 121 -5.32 -13.00 -4.54
C THR A 121 -4.35 -13.04 -3.37
N PRO A 122 -4.11 -14.20 -2.71
CA PRO A 122 -3.06 -14.34 -1.71
C PRO A 122 -1.69 -14.06 -2.33
N VAL A 123 -0.91 -13.20 -1.68
CA VAL A 123 0.44 -12.81 -2.14
C VAL A 123 1.35 -12.54 -0.96
N ARG A 124 2.67 -12.69 -1.15
CA ARG A 124 3.69 -12.28 -0.16
C ARG A 124 4.22 -10.88 -0.42
N GLN A 125 4.19 -10.46 -1.67
CA GLN A 125 4.65 -9.15 -2.13
C GLN A 125 3.84 -8.69 -3.34
N VAL A 126 3.80 -7.39 -3.56
CA VAL A 126 3.16 -6.76 -4.71
C VAL A 126 3.90 -5.49 -5.08
N THR A 127 3.90 -5.15 -6.35
CA THR A 127 4.36 -3.87 -6.88
C THR A 127 3.34 -3.31 -7.87
N ASN A 128 3.70 -2.43 -8.77
CA ASN A 128 2.76 -1.68 -9.60
C ASN A 128 2.31 -2.43 -10.86
N PHE A 129 1.95 -3.73 -10.75
CA PHE A 129 1.36 -4.52 -11.84
C PHE A 129 0.21 -5.37 -11.32
N TYR A 130 -0.73 -5.73 -12.20
CA TYR A 130 -1.82 -6.64 -11.84
C TYR A 130 -1.28 -8.00 -11.44
N ALA A 131 -1.57 -8.43 -10.23
CA ALA A 131 -1.09 -9.72 -9.72
C ALA A 131 -1.67 -10.90 -10.52
N CYS A 132 -2.92 -10.80 -10.99
CA CYS A 132 -3.55 -11.81 -11.84
C CYS A 132 -2.87 -11.95 -13.22
N TYR A 133 -2.06 -10.98 -13.65
CA TYR A 133 -1.28 -11.03 -14.90
C TYR A 133 0.23 -11.04 -14.67
N GLY A 134 0.68 -11.38 -13.47
CA GLY A 134 2.08 -11.29 -13.08
C GLY A 134 3.07 -12.00 -14.00
N ASP A 135 2.65 -13.09 -14.64
CA ASP A 135 3.51 -13.84 -15.57
C ASP A 135 3.67 -13.16 -16.94
N GLU A 136 2.76 -12.25 -17.28
CA GLU A 136 2.79 -11.49 -18.54
C GLU A 136 3.58 -10.17 -18.40
N VAL A 137 3.85 -9.71 -17.18
CA VAL A 137 4.56 -8.44 -16.94
C VAL A 137 6.06 -8.63 -17.16
N LEU A 138 6.61 -7.81 -18.05
CA LEU A 138 8.04 -7.81 -18.34
C LEU A 138 8.81 -6.98 -17.30
N PRO A 139 10.07 -7.36 -16.98
CA PRO A 139 10.95 -6.54 -16.14
C PRO A 139 11.13 -5.13 -16.73
N ASN A 140 11.21 -4.14 -15.84
CA ASN A 140 11.39 -2.73 -16.18
C ASN A 140 10.32 -2.12 -17.13
N GLN A 141 9.18 -2.78 -17.26
CA GLN A 141 8.07 -2.25 -18.04
C GLN A 141 7.50 -1.00 -17.35
N LYS A 142 7.44 0.09 -18.09
CA LYS A 142 6.78 1.33 -17.67
C LYS A 142 5.64 1.66 -18.62
N ASN A 143 4.57 2.30 -18.11
CA ASN A 143 3.40 2.68 -18.88
C ASN A 143 2.80 1.52 -19.68
N GLY A 144 2.99 0.30 -19.19
CA GLY A 144 2.39 -0.90 -19.75
C GLY A 144 0.96 -1.08 -19.23
N GLU A 145 0.08 -1.62 -20.07
CA GLU A 145 -1.33 -1.83 -19.72
C GLU A 145 -1.49 -2.67 -18.44
N LEU A 146 -0.61 -3.65 -18.24
CA LEU A 146 -0.64 -4.56 -17.09
C LEU A 146 0.18 -4.07 -15.89
N GLY A 147 0.82 -2.90 -16.00
CA GLY A 147 1.66 -2.30 -14.97
C GLY A 147 3.16 -2.53 -15.15
N HIS A 148 3.93 -2.29 -14.10
CA HIS A 148 5.40 -2.34 -14.11
C HIS A 148 5.96 -2.79 -12.74
N GLY A 149 7.29 -2.93 -12.64
CA GLY A 149 7.97 -3.22 -11.37
C GLY A 149 8.10 -4.70 -11.05
N LYS A 150 8.04 -5.58 -12.04
CA LYS A 150 8.27 -7.02 -11.85
C LYS A 150 9.66 -7.29 -11.23
N GLU A 151 10.68 -6.55 -11.65
CA GLU A 151 12.04 -6.62 -11.12
C GLU A 151 12.11 -6.30 -9.61
N ARG A 152 11.30 -5.36 -9.15
CA ARG A 152 11.19 -5.01 -7.72
C ARG A 152 10.48 -6.12 -6.93
N ALA A 153 9.43 -6.71 -7.51
CA ALA A 153 8.75 -7.85 -6.90
C ALA A 153 9.69 -9.05 -6.74
N VAL A 154 10.54 -9.31 -7.74
CA VAL A 154 11.57 -10.35 -7.66
C VAL A 154 12.58 -10.02 -6.57
N ALA A 155 13.10 -8.80 -6.51
CA ALA A 155 14.06 -8.39 -5.48
C ALA A 155 13.50 -8.53 -4.06
N ILE A 156 12.21 -8.21 -3.84
CA ILE A 156 11.54 -8.46 -2.57
C ILE A 156 11.47 -9.97 -2.28
N ALA A 157 11.03 -10.76 -3.26
CA ALA A 157 10.90 -12.20 -3.12
C ALA A 157 12.24 -12.86 -2.74
N ASP A 158 13.34 -12.46 -3.39
CA ASP A 158 14.68 -12.98 -3.10
C ASP A 158 15.10 -12.73 -1.64
N VAL A 159 14.81 -11.53 -1.10
CA VAL A 159 15.06 -11.21 0.32
C VAL A 159 14.20 -12.08 1.23
N LEU A 160 12.90 -12.19 0.95
CA LEU A 160 11.98 -13.00 1.77
C LEU A 160 12.34 -14.49 1.74
N ASP A 161 12.78 -15.01 0.58
CA ASP A 161 13.18 -16.41 0.41
C ASP A 161 14.50 -16.74 1.11
N ALA A 162 15.42 -15.76 1.17
CA ALA A 162 16.66 -15.92 1.93
C ALA A 162 16.45 -16.00 3.45
N HIS A 163 15.29 -15.54 3.96
CA HIS A 163 14.99 -15.42 5.39
C HIS A 163 13.70 -16.15 5.79
N VAL A 164 13.40 -17.28 5.17
CA VAL A 164 12.20 -18.07 5.51
C VAL A 164 12.21 -18.47 6.99
N GLY A 165 11.14 -18.13 7.71
CA GLY A 165 10.96 -18.44 9.13
C GLY A 165 11.68 -17.50 10.11
N ALA A 166 12.31 -16.43 9.61
CA ALA A 166 13.01 -15.42 10.43
C ALA A 166 12.62 -14.00 10.01
N GLN A 167 11.41 -13.80 9.49
CA GLN A 167 10.94 -12.50 9.02
C GLN A 167 10.64 -11.60 10.22
N ASP A 168 11.35 -10.49 10.31
CA ASP A 168 11.22 -9.46 11.33
C ASP A 168 11.31 -8.05 10.71
N GLU A 169 11.28 -7.02 11.53
CA GLU A 169 11.40 -5.63 11.09
C GLU A 169 12.68 -5.39 10.26
N THR A 170 13.80 -6.05 10.62
CA THR A 170 15.07 -5.89 9.90
C THR A 170 14.96 -6.40 8.47
N ILE A 171 14.34 -7.57 8.28
CA ILE A 171 14.11 -8.18 6.97
C ILE A 171 13.13 -7.33 6.15
N ALA A 172 12.12 -6.75 6.79
CA ALA A 172 11.20 -5.82 6.12
C ALA A 172 11.95 -4.60 5.58
N TRP A 173 12.84 -3.99 6.37
CA TRP A 173 13.66 -2.88 5.89
C TRP A 173 14.65 -3.31 4.79
N GLU A 174 15.17 -4.52 4.83
CA GLU A 174 16.01 -5.07 3.77
C GLU A 174 15.25 -5.21 2.45
N ALA A 175 14.04 -5.79 2.48
CA ALA A 175 13.18 -5.92 1.33
C ALA A 175 12.76 -4.56 0.74
N LEU A 176 12.46 -3.57 1.60
CA LEU A 176 12.18 -2.19 1.18
C LEU A 176 13.39 -1.55 0.47
N ARG A 177 14.60 -1.79 0.98
CA ARG A 177 15.84 -1.29 0.35
C ARG A 177 16.08 -1.95 -1.01
N ALA A 178 15.85 -3.26 -1.11
CA ALA A 178 16.02 -4.01 -2.36
C ALA A 178 15.08 -3.51 -3.47
N ALA A 179 13.88 -3.06 -3.12
CA ALA A 179 12.89 -2.53 -4.05
C ALA A 179 12.90 -1.00 -4.20
N ALA A 180 13.75 -0.28 -3.44
CA ALA A 180 13.77 1.17 -3.47
C ALA A 180 14.28 1.71 -4.81
N GLN A 181 13.59 2.72 -5.33
CA GLN A 181 14.02 3.39 -6.55
C GLN A 181 15.01 4.52 -6.24
N GLU A 182 16.10 4.53 -7.01
CA GLU A 182 17.13 5.56 -6.94
C GLU A 182 16.60 6.90 -7.45
N PRO A 183 17.15 8.03 -6.96
CA PRO A 183 16.83 9.33 -7.51
C PRO A 183 17.12 9.40 -9.00
N ASN A 184 16.11 9.86 -9.76
CA ASN A 184 16.28 10.14 -11.17
C ASN A 184 16.49 11.64 -11.35
N PRO A 185 17.64 12.10 -11.90
CA PRO A 185 17.90 13.51 -12.14
C PRO A 185 16.91 14.18 -13.11
N GLU A 186 16.33 13.40 -14.01
CA GLU A 186 15.37 13.89 -15.01
C GLU A 186 13.95 13.98 -14.47
N ASP A 187 13.64 13.20 -13.40
CA ASP A 187 12.34 13.22 -12.74
C ASP A 187 12.52 12.98 -11.24
N ILE A 188 12.60 14.05 -10.47
CA ILE A 188 12.78 14.01 -9.02
C ILE A 188 11.62 13.36 -8.28
N THR A 189 10.50 13.12 -8.94
CA THR A 189 9.32 12.48 -8.36
C THR A 189 9.35 10.96 -8.54
N SER A 190 10.12 10.44 -9.50
CA SER A 190 10.22 9.00 -9.79
C SER A 190 11.27 8.31 -8.92
N ASN A 191 11.21 8.54 -7.60
CA ASN A 191 12.06 7.83 -6.63
C ASN A 191 11.28 7.57 -5.33
N THR A 192 11.81 6.70 -4.49
CA THR A 192 11.18 6.38 -3.20
C THR A 192 11.16 7.60 -2.28
N GLN A 193 9.99 8.17 -2.05
CA GLN A 193 9.77 9.35 -1.21
C GLN A 193 9.68 9.00 0.27
N TRP A 194 9.05 7.88 0.61
CA TRP A 194 9.03 7.32 1.95
C TRP A 194 8.92 5.80 1.88
N SER A 195 9.26 5.15 2.97
CA SER A 195 9.02 3.73 3.20
C SER A 195 8.47 3.56 4.60
N VAL A 196 7.53 2.65 4.76
CA VAL A 196 6.91 2.35 6.05
C VAL A 196 6.92 0.85 6.29
N VAL A 197 7.19 0.48 7.53
CA VAL A 197 7.00 -0.88 8.04
C VAL A 197 5.87 -0.82 9.05
N PHE A 198 4.86 -1.67 8.89
CA PHE A 198 3.78 -1.86 9.84
C PHE A 198 4.04 -3.11 10.66
N ASP A 199 3.89 -3.01 11.97
CA ASP A 199 3.72 -4.16 12.85
C ASP A 199 2.21 -4.39 13.04
N ASN A 200 1.71 -5.53 12.58
CA ASN A 200 0.30 -5.87 12.64
C ASN A 200 -0.06 -6.59 13.94
N THR A 201 0.91 -7.15 14.66
CA THR A 201 0.68 -7.84 15.93
C THR A 201 0.60 -6.88 17.12
N GLU A 202 1.45 -5.85 17.10
CA GLU A 202 1.45 -4.72 18.03
C GLU A 202 1.24 -3.43 17.21
N PRO A 203 0.00 -3.11 16.80
CA PRO A 203 -0.25 -2.13 15.74
C PRO A 203 0.57 -0.85 15.85
N ALA A 204 1.60 -0.79 15.04
CA ALA A 204 2.58 0.29 15.01
C ALA A 204 3.07 0.52 13.56
N ALA A 205 3.70 1.66 13.34
CA ALA A 205 4.33 2.01 12.07
C ALA A 205 5.70 2.60 12.32
N ALA A 206 6.68 2.21 11.53
CA ALA A 206 7.98 2.86 11.46
C ALA A 206 8.17 3.43 10.04
N ILE A 207 8.45 4.73 9.95
CA ILE A 207 8.57 5.42 8.66
C ILE A 207 9.96 6.00 8.46
N THR A 208 10.50 5.88 7.25
CA THR A 208 11.69 6.58 6.81
C THR A 208 11.39 7.41 5.57
N LEU A 209 12.05 8.57 5.45
CA LEU A 209 11.85 9.50 4.34
C LEU A 209 13.06 9.47 3.41
N ARG A 210 12.80 9.53 2.10
CA ARG A 210 13.82 9.68 1.05
C ARG A 210 15.01 8.74 1.21
N ARG A 211 14.75 7.48 1.61
CA ARG A 211 15.76 6.43 1.76
C ARG A 211 16.81 6.71 2.87
N HIS A 212 16.45 7.50 3.88
CA HIS A 212 17.32 7.70 5.06
C HIS A 212 17.21 6.51 6.03
N TRP A 213 17.66 5.34 5.58
CA TRP A 213 17.49 4.04 6.25
C TRP A 213 18.06 3.94 7.67
N GLY A 214 18.90 4.89 8.09
CA GLY A 214 19.43 4.94 9.45
C GLY A 214 18.54 5.65 10.45
N THR A 215 17.42 6.23 10.02
CA THR A 215 16.50 7.00 10.86
C THR A 215 15.08 6.62 10.54
N SER A 216 14.43 5.86 11.44
CA SER A 216 12.99 5.63 11.40
C SER A 216 12.32 6.38 12.56
N THR A 217 11.10 6.88 12.33
CA THR A 217 10.27 7.49 13.37
C THR A 217 9.15 6.51 13.72
N PRO A 218 9.16 5.92 14.91
CA PRO A 218 8.09 5.01 15.33
C PRO A 218 6.80 5.79 15.66
N SER A 219 5.66 5.17 15.36
CA SER A 219 4.33 5.63 15.74
C SER A 219 3.50 4.42 16.16
N HIS A 220 2.79 4.50 17.26
CA HIS A 220 1.97 3.40 17.79
C HIS A 220 0.49 3.77 17.75
N CYS A 221 -0.36 2.80 17.45
CA CYS A 221 -1.83 2.98 17.48
C CYS A 221 -2.39 2.96 18.90
N LYS A 222 -1.66 2.36 19.86
CA LYS A 222 -2.00 2.30 21.29
C LYS A 222 -0.82 2.78 22.11
N GLU A 223 -1.07 3.29 23.32
CA GLU A 223 0.02 3.54 24.26
C GLU A 223 0.75 2.23 24.56
N PRO A 224 2.10 2.21 24.55
CA PRO A 224 2.87 1.00 24.78
C PRO A 224 2.62 0.50 26.20
N GLY A 225 1.99 -0.67 26.31
CA GLY A 225 1.99 -1.47 27.54
C GLY A 225 3.39 -2.06 27.78
N PRO A 226 3.67 -2.64 28.98
CA PRO A 226 4.96 -3.26 29.24
C PRO A 226 5.20 -4.39 28.23
N SER A 227 6.17 -4.22 27.37
CA SER A 227 6.50 -5.10 26.25
C SER A 227 7.00 -6.45 26.76
N THR A 228 6.26 -7.50 26.48
CA THR A 228 6.83 -8.84 26.32
C THR A 228 7.02 -9.05 24.82
N LEU A 229 8.26 -8.95 24.37
CA LEU A 229 8.65 -9.25 22.99
C LEU A 229 8.20 -10.67 22.66
N ARG A 230 7.12 -10.78 21.89
CA ARG A 230 6.77 -11.98 21.14
C ARG A 230 7.21 -11.75 19.71
N SER A 231 7.71 -12.79 19.10
CA SER A 231 8.18 -12.79 17.70
C SER A 231 7.10 -12.14 16.81
N PRO A 232 7.43 -11.10 16.02
CA PRO A 232 6.50 -10.54 15.05
C PRO A 232 6.32 -11.55 13.92
N ASP A 233 5.14 -12.11 13.81
CA ASP A 233 4.87 -13.11 12.78
C ASP A 233 4.67 -12.53 11.38
N VAL A 234 4.45 -11.20 11.26
CA VAL A 234 4.30 -10.56 9.94
C VAL A 234 4.68 -9.09 9.95
N VAL A 235 5.60 -8.72 9.10
CA VAL A 235 6.05 -7.34 8.88
C VAL A 235 5.67 -6.92 7.46
N TYR A 236 5.10 -5.71 7.30
CA TYR A 236 4.58 -5.22 6.03
C TYR A 236 5.39 -4.11 5.43
N ILE A 237 5.45 -4.18 4.11
CA ILE A 237 6.25 -3.29 3.29
C ILE A 237 5.30 -2.54 2.38
N SER A 238 5.09 -1.25 2.64
CA SER A 238 4.50 -0.35 1.67
C SER A 238 5.57 0.55 1.10
N ILE A 239 5.80 0.46 -0.22
CA ILE A 239 6.68 1.37 -0.94
C ILE A 239 5.81 2.23 -1.82
N ARG A 240 5.83 3.53 -1.63
CA ARG A 240 5.26 4.45 -2.58
C ARG A 240 6.30 5.00 -3.52
N LEU A 241 5.96 4.88 -4.80
CA LEU A 241 6.56 5.60 -5.90
C LEU A 241 5.56 6.69 -6.31
N SER A 242 6.02 7.90 -6.38
CA SER A 242 5.25 9.02 -6.94
C SER A 242 5.41 9.05 -8.44
#